data_02459bd85c31e9f64869f3c5af078ed3
#
_entry.id   02459bd85c31e9f64869f3c5af078ed3
#
_cell.length_a   1.000
_cell.length_b   1.000
_cell.length_c   1.000
_cell.angle_alpha   90.00
_cell.angle_beta   90.00
_cell.angle_gamma   90.00
#
_symmetry.space_group_name_H-M   'P 1'
#
loop_
_entity.id
_entity.type
_entity.pdbx_description
1 polymer ?
#
loop_
_entity_poly.entity_id
_entity_poly.type
_entity_poly.pdbx_seq_one_letter_code
_entity_poly.pdbx_strand_id
1 'polypeptide(L)'
;MAERFYCGEGPGQVTVREGGEKRPLDPRLDLQKLSPTGFAWGDGSGTAGPAQQLSLALLADALRNDARASRLHQEFKRRVVTLFPKRWTITRSRILAYIDRIESEHNIAA
;
A
#
# COMPACT_ATOMS: atom_id res chain seq x y z
N MET A 1 -18.65 11.54 4.75
CA MET A 1 -17.86 11.12 3.60
C MET A 1 -17.59 9.64 3.67
N ALA A 2 -17.59 8.96 2.52
CA ALA A 2 -17.36 7.53 2.49
C ALA A 2 -15.90 7.20 2.76
N GLU A 3 -15.67 6.20 3.58
CA GLU A 3 -14.34 5.66 3.81
C GLU A 3 -13.85 4.92 2.56
N ARG A 4 -12.56 5.00 2.27
CA ARG A 4 -11.96 4.26 1.17
C ARG A 4 -11.38 2.95 1.69
N PHE A 5 -11.74 1.85 1.03
CA PHE A 5 -11.27 0.51 1.38
C PHE A 5 -10.38 -0.05 0.28
N TYR A 6 -9.30 -0.69 0.68
CA TYR A 6 -8.40 -1.40 -0.23
C TYR A 6 -8.51 -2.88 0.10
N CYS A 7 -8.77 -3.70 -0.91
CA CYS A 7 -9.07 -5.13 -0.71
C CYS A 7 -8.20 -6.00 -1.60
N GLY A 8 -7.53 -6.98 -1.00
CA GLY A 8 -6.81 -8.02 -1.74
C GLY A 8 -7.67 -9.27 -1.78
N GLU A 9 -8.04 -9.74 -2.97
CA GLU A 9 -9.06 -10.79 -3.13
C GLU A 9 -8.56 -12.05 -3.82
N GLY A 10 -7.37 -12.10 -4.28
CA GLY A 10 -6.86 -13.27 -4.98
C GLY A 10 -5.50 -12.96 -5.53
N PRO A 11 -4.85 -13.90 -6.23
CA PRO A 11 -3.46 -13.70 -6.61
C PRO A 11 -3.25 -12.38 -7.37
N GLY A 12 -2.57 -11.44 -6.71
CA GLY A 12 -2.18 -10.19 -7.34
C GLY A 12 -3.28 -9.17 -7.59
N GLN A 13 -4.52 -9.42 -7.18
CA GLN A 13 -5.63 -8.52 -7.46
C GLN A 13 -5.98 -7.67 -6.25
N VAL A 14 -5.93 -6.36 -6.43
CA VAL A 14 -6.29 -5.39 -5.39
C VAL A 14 -7.29 -4.40 -5.95
N THR A 15 -8.37 -4.18 -5.21
CA THR A 15 -9.42 -3.24 -5.59
C THR A 15 -9.56 -2.13 -4.57
N VAL A 16 -10.05 -0.98 -5.05
CA VAL A 16 -10.36 0.18 -4.22
C VAL A 16 -11.87 0.38 -4.24
N ARG A 17 -12.48 0.50 -3.06
CA ARG A 17 -13.91 0.75 -2.92
C ARG A 17 -14.14 2.05 -2.18
N GLU A 18 -15.01 2.88 -2.72
CA GLU A 18 -15.37 4.15 -2.09
C GLU A 18 -16.75 4.57 -2.57
N GLY A 19 -17.67 4.79 -1.64
CA GLY A 19 -18.98 5.32 -1.96
C GLY A 19 -19.81 4.44 -2.91
N GLY A 20 -19.66 3.13 -2.83
CA GLY A 20 -20.38 2.21 -3.71
C GLY A 20 -19.68 1.93 -5.04
N GLU A 21 -18.63 2.66 -5.34
CA GLU A 21 -17.82 2.42 -6.53
C GLU A 21 -16.66 1.47 -6.23
N LYS A 22 -16.28 0.71 -7.24
CA LYS A 22 -15.18 -0.25 -7.14
C LYS A 22 -14.30 -0.11 -8.37
N ARG A 23 -12.98 -0.02 -8.17
CA ARG A 23 -12.02 0.08 -9.26
C ARG A 23 -10.73 -0.68 -8.91
N PRO A 24 -9.95 -1.10 -9.89
CA PRO A 24 -8.64 -1.69 -9.61
C PRO A 24 -7.70 -0.62 -9.05
N LEU A 25 -6.78 -1.05 -8.18
CA LEU A 25 -5.73 -0.17 -7.67
C LEU A 25 -4.69 0.06 -8.76
N ASP A 26 -4.43 1.33 -9.08
CA ASP A 26 -3.39 1.71 -10.04
C ASP A 26 -2.02 1.36 -9.46
N PRO A 27 -1.21 0.55 -10.14
CA PRO A 27 0.12 0.18 -9.63
C PRO A 27 1.13 1.32 -9.59
N ARG A 28 0.84 2.46 -10.22
CA ARG A 28 1.69 3.65 -10.25
C ARG A 28 3.09 3.34 -10.81
N LEU A 29 3.10 2.67 -11.95
CA LEU A 29 4.36 2.37 -12.66
C LEU A 29 5.08 3.64 -13.13
N ASP A 30 4.35 4.74 -13.21
CA ASP A 30 4.91 6.06 -13.51
C ASP A 30 5.85 6.56 -12.41
N LEU A 31 5.64 6.15 -11.17
CA LEU A 31 6.50 6.53 -10.05
C LEU A 31 7.72 5.63 -9.95
N GLN A 32 7.50 4.32 -9.92
CA GLN A 32 8.56 3.32 -9.93
C GLN A 32 8.03 2.02 -10.52
N LYS A 33 8.82 1.39 -11.36
CA LYS A 33 8.47 0.11 -11.96
C LYS A 33 9.20 -1.00 -11.23
N LEU A 34 8.64 -1.38 -10.08
CA LEU A 34 9.21 -2.43 -9.23
C LEU A 34 8.69 -3.81 -9.62
N SER A 35 7.49 -3.87 -10.19
CA SER A 35 6.91 -5.09 -10.72
C SER A 35 5.97 -4.75 -11.87
N PRO A 36 6.25 -5.22 -13.09
CA PRO A 36 5.35 -4.97 -14.21
C PRO A 36 4.12 -5.88 -14.25
N THR A 37 4.07 -6.91 -13.41
CA THR A 37 3.09 -7.99 -13.58
C THR A 37 2.09 -8.15 -12.44
N GLY A 38 2.01 -7.19 -11.52
CA GLY A 38 0.98 -7.23 -10.49
C GLY A 38 1.53 -7.09 -9.08
N PHE A 39 0.71 -7.48 -8.11
CA PHE A 39 0.97 -7.28 -6.69
C PHE A 39 1.19 -8.62 -5.98
N ALA A 40 1.85 -8.55 -4.83
CA ALA A 40 1.97 -9.68 -3.92
C ALA A 40 1.97 -9.16 -2.47
N TRP A 41 1.72 -10.04 -1.53
CA TRP A 41 1.70 -9.70 -0.11
C TRP A 41 1.89 -10.97 0.74
N GLY A 42 2.08 -10.76 2.06
CA GLY A 42 2.16 -11.86 3.01
C GLY A 42 3.57 -12.41 3.20
N ASP A 43 3.64 -13.52 3.91
CA ASP A 43 4.91 -14.18 4.23
C ASP A 43 5.69 -14.54 2.97
N GLY A 44 6.99 -14.29 3.01
CA GLY A 44 7.88 -14.60 1.90
C GLY A 44 7.91 -13.55 0.80
N SER A 45 7.07 -12.51 0.88
CA SER A 45 7.01 -11.47 -0.14
C SER A 45 7.96 -10.29 0.14
N GLY A 46 8.66 -10.30 1.28
CA GLY A 46 9.39 -9.14 1.78
C GLY A 46 10.46 -8.56 0.86
N THR A 47 11.07 -9.39 0.00
CA THR A 47 12.07 -8.94 -0.95
C THR A 47 11.53 -8.86 -2.37
N ALA A 48 10.27 -9.20 -2.58
CA ALA A 48 9.69 -9.27 -3.91
C ALA A 48 9.26 -7.89 -4.41
N GLY A 49 9.59 -7.60 -5.67
CA GLY A 49 9.14 -6.38 -6.34
C GLY A 49 7.63 -6.19 -6.31
N PRO A 50 6.82 -7.23 -6.51
CA PRO A 50 5.35 -7.10 -6.44
C PRO A 50 4.83 -6.58 -5.09
N ALA A 51 5.45 -6.94 -3.97
CA ALA A 51 5.05 -6.42 -2.67
C ALA A 51 5.45 -4.95 -2.50
N GLN A 52 6.60 -4.55 -3.02
CA GLN A 52 7.00 -3.15 -3.05
C GLN A 52 6.08 -2.32 -3.93
N GLN A 53 5.70 -2.86 -5.09
CA GLN A 53 4.77 -2.16 -5.98
C GLN A 53 3.42 -1.96 -5.31
N LEU A 54 2.92 -2.95 -4.59
CA LEU A 54 1.68 -2.82 -3.84
C LEU A 54 1.79 -1.74 -2.77
N SER A 55 2.86 -1.75 -2.00
CA SER A 55 3.09 -0.76 -0.95
C SER A 55 3.09 0.66 -1.52
N LEU A 56 3.83 0.87 -2.61
CA LEU A 56 3.89 2.18 -3.27
C LEU A 56 2.50 2.60 -3.76
N ALA A 57 1.77 1.69 -4.40
CA ALA A 57 0.45 1.98 -4.94
C ALA A 57 -0.55 2.34 -3.84
N LEU A 58 -0.54 1.60 -2.73
CA LEU A 58 -1.42 1.90 -1.59
C LEU A 58 -1.13 3.28 -1.01
N LEU A 59 0.14 3.61 -0.81
CA LEU A 59 0.51 4.91 -0.25
C LEU A 59 0.22 6.05 -1.22
N ALA A 60 0.49 5.86 -2.50
CA ALA A 60 0.21 6.91 -3.49
C ALA A 60 -1.28 7.23 -3.53
N ASP A 61 -2.14 6.23 -3.48
CA ASP A 61 -3.58 6.43 -3.48
C ASP A 61 -4.06 7.04 -2.16
N ALA A 62 -3.58 6.53 -1.04
CA ALA A 62 -4.06 6.96 0.28
C ALA A 62 -3.56 8.35 0.66
N LEU A 63 -2.30 8.65 0.38
CA LEU A 63 -1.68 9.92 0.78
C LEU A 63 -1.94 11.06 -0.19
N ARG A 64 -2.18 10.75 -1.46
CA ARG A 64 -2.26 11.73 -2.54
C ARG A 64 -1.03 12.64 -2.57
N ASN A 65 0.13 12.03 -2.30
CA ASN A 65 1.41 12.72 -2.26
C ASN A 65 2.47 11.73 -2.74
N ASP A 66 2.86 11.87 -3.99
CA ASP A 66 3.75 10.91 -4.65
C ASP A 66 5.14 10.87 -4.03
N ALA A 67 5.68 12.02 -3.67
CA ALA A 67 7.01 12.09 -3.05
C ALA A 67 7.01 11.40 -1.69
N ARG A 68 5.97 11.60 -0.90
CA ARG A 68 5.83 10.97 0.41
C ARG A 68 5.66 9.46 0.27
N ALA A 69 4.85 9.03 -0.69
CA ALA A 69 4.66 7.61 -0.98
C ALA A 69 5.98 6.95 -1.39
N SER A 70 6.72 7.57 -2.28
CA SER A 70 8.01 7.06 -2.74
C SER A 70 9.02 6.93 -1.60
N ARG A 71 9.01 7.87 -0.66
CA ARG A 71 9.92 7.84 0.47
C ARG A 71 9.57 6.77 1.50
N LEU A 72 8.28 6.49 1.71
CA LEU A 72 7.81 5.68 2.83
C LEU A 72 7.41 4.25 2.47
N HIS A 73 7.35 3.90 1.18
CA HIS A 73 6.77 2.61 0.79
C HIS A 73 7.57 1.41 1.26
N GLN A 74 8.88 1.49 1.36
CA GLN A 74 9.68 0.34 1.82
C GLN A 74 9.40 0.01 3.29
N GLU A 75 9.30 1.04 4.12
CA GLU A 75 9.00 0.86 5.54
C GLU A 75 7.57 0.33 5.72
N PHE A 76 6.63 0.88 4.97
CA PHE A 76 5.24 0.43 5.00
C PHE A 76 5.13 -1.02 4.53
N LYS A 77 5.83 -1.40 3.47
CA LYS A 77 5.88 -2.79 3.00
C LYS A 77 6.32 -3.72 4.12
N ARG A 78 7.42 -3.39 4.75
CA ARG A 78 8.02 -4.24 5.77
C ARG A 78 7.13 -4.41 6.99
N ARG A 79 6.43 -3.36 7.40
CA ARG A 79 5.61 -3.37 8.61
C ARG A 79 4.19 -3.84 8.38
N VAL A 80 3.66 -3.70 7.18
CA VAL A 80 2.23 -3.92 6.94
C VAL A 80 1.99 -4.94 5.84
N VAL A 81 2.52 -4.71 4.63
CA VAL A 81 2.20 -5.53 3.46
C VAL A 81 2.65 -6.98 3.63
N THR A 82 3.82 -7.20 4.21
CA THR A 82 4.34 -8.55 4.44
C THR A 82 3.54 -9.33 5.47
N LEU A 83 2.72 -8.65 6.26
CA LEU A 83 1.88 -9.27 7.29
C LEU A 83 0.45 -9.51 6.83
N PHE A 84 0.09 -9.08 5.63
CA PHE A 84 -1.26 -9.30 5.13
C PHE A 84 -1.57 -10.79 4.98
N PRO A 85 -2.77 -11.23 5.41
CA PRO A 85 -3.22 -12.60 5.13
C PRO A 85 -3.56 -12.75 3.65
N LYS A 86 -3.95 -13.95 3.24
CA LYS A 86 -4.29 -14.25 1.86
C LYS A 86 -5.35 -13.30 1.31
N ARG A 87 -6.37 -13.01 2.10
CA ARG A 87 -7.38 -11.98 1.80
C ARG A 87 -7.32 -10.93 2.89
N TRP A 88 -7.36 -9.68 2.48
CA TRP A 88 -7.23 -8.57 3.43
C TRP A 88 -8.04 -7.38 2.97
N THR A 89 -8.38 -6.55 3.94
CA THR A 89 -8.99 -5.24 3.72
C THR A 89 -8.33 -4.25 4.65
N ILE A 90 -7.97 -3.09 4.13
CA ILE A 90 -7.45 -2.00 4.94
C ILE A 90 -8.10 -0.70 4.49
N THR A 91 -8.38 0.20 5.44
CA THR A 91 -8.98 1.48 5.12
C THR A 91 -7.90 2.54 4.90
N ARG A 92 -8.27 3.61 4.18
CA ARG A 92 -7.40 4.77 4.05
C ARG A 92 -7.01 5.33 5.40
N SER A 93 -7.97 5.44 6.33
CA SER A 93 -7.71 5.93 7.69
C SER A 93 -6.65 5.09 8.41
N ARG A 94 -6.71 3.78 8.23
CA ARG A 94 -5.73 2.87 8.84
C ARG A 94 -4.34 3.07 8.26
N ILE A 95 -4.26 3.23 6.95
CA ILE A 95 -2.99 3.51 6.28
C ILE A 95 -2.40 4.81 6.80
N LEU A 96 -3.21 5.86 6.91
CA LEU A 96 -2.75 7.15 7.41
C LEU A 96 -2.23 7.04 8.85
N ALA A 97 -2.88 6.23 9.69
CA ALA A 97 -2.43 6.00 11.05
C ALA A 97 -1.06 5.32 11.10
N TYR A 98 -0.83 4.32 10.25
CA TYR A 98 0.48 3.68 10.15
C TYR A 98 1.55 4.66 9.70
N ILE A 99 1.25 5.49 8.71
CA ILE A 99 2.20 6.46 8.17
C ILE A 99 2.55 7.53 9.22
N ASP A 100 1.55 8.02 9.95
CA ASP A 100 1.80 8.97 11.04
C ASP A 100 2.77 8.39 12.07
N ARG A 101 2.60 7.11 12.38
CA ARG A 101 3.48 6.43 13.34
C ARG A 101 4.89 6.30 12.80
N ILE A 102 5.04 5.90 11.54
CA ILE A 102 6.34 5.76 10.91
C ILE A 102 7.07 7.11 10.87
N GLU A 103 6.36 8.16 10.48
CA GLU A 103 6.95 9.49 10.41
C GLU A 103 7.31 10.04 11.78
N SER A 104 6.49 9.76 12.81
CA SER A 104 6.79 10.17 14.18
C SER A 104 8.07 9.50 14.69
N GLU A 105 8.26 8.23 14.39
CA GLU A 105 9.47 7.50 14.78
C GLU A 105 10.70 8.10 14.10
N HIS A 106 10.60 8.45 12.82
CA HIS A 106 11.70 9.07 12.09
C HIS A 106 12.03 10.45 12.67
N ASN A 107 11.02 11.24 13.03
CA ASN A 107 11.23 12.55 13.62
C ASN A 107 11.90 12.47 14.98
N ILE A 108 11.54 11.46 15.78
CA ILE A 108 12.17 11.25 17.08
C ILE A 108 13.64 10.86 16.93
N ALA A 109 13.96 10.11 15.88
CA ALA A 109 15.32 9.68 15.61
C ALA A 109 16.19 10.81 15.05
N ALA A 110 15.59 11.89 14.61
CA ALA A 110 16.34 13.07 14.16
C ALA A 110 16.77 13.95 15.35
#